data_0680c484b2d666eafe6991ad390c086e
#
_entry.id   0680c484b2d666eafe6991ad390c086e
#
_cell.length_a   1.000
_cell.length_b   1.000
_cell.length_c   1.000
_cell.angle_alpha   90.00
_cell.angle_beta   90.00
_cell.angle_gamma   90.00
#
_symmetry.space_group_name_H-M   'P 1'
#
loop_
_entity.id
_entity.type
_entity.pdbx_description
1 polymer ?
#
loop_
_entity_poly.entity_id
_entity_poly.type
_entity_poly.pdbx_seq_one_letter_code
_entity_poly.pdbx_strand_id
1 'polypeptide(L)'
;MHRVTRRIIYAAAVVIALLATVVCLCLTGYIRVYGIRSGYAYLSHEERARIVFSRNKLRNLDATLSRVHREKKILCVNGAELRAALASKPKALVYLFTDGCTSSGCLPLSTIGAYAHKIGAEPYYVAVDLTPGLLRRTEPILSIDYTHYGTKWHNSFYEAFVEDLTGHTTDEKYFSLVLFEKGRIVNTFTTKELLQ
;
A
#
# COMPACT_ATOMS: atom_id res chain seq x y z
N MET A 1 26.37 4.09 -47.98
CA MET A 1 26.36 3.61 -46.59
C MET A 1 26.39 4.73 -45.53
N HIS A 2 27.20 5.77 -45.62
CA HIS A 2 27.32 6.82 -44.57
C HIS A 2 26.04 7.62 -44.19
N ARG A 3 25.12 7.84 -45.15
CA ARG A 3 23.88 8.63 -44.85
C ARG A 3 22.86 7.88 -43.96
N VAL A 4 22.74 6.57 -44.12
CA VAL A 4 21.83 5.73 -43.32
C VAL A 4 22.35 5.62 -41.88
N THR A 5 23.64 5.36 -41.73
CA THR A 5 24.28 5.28 -40.38
C THR A 5 24.14 6.58 -39.61
N ARG A 6 24.30 7.74 -40.25
CA ARG A 6 24.11 9.05 -39.63
C ARG A 6 22.66 9.25 -39.15
N ARG A 7 21.66 8.86 -39.94
CA ARG A 7 20.24 8.97 -39.53
C ARG A 7 19.92 8.07 -38.34
N ILE A 8 20.47 6.87 -38.29
CA ILE A 8 20.30 5.95 -37.16
C ILE A 8 20.91 6.54 -35.88
N ILE A 9 22.10 7.11 -35.97
CA ILE A 9 22.77 7.75 -34.81
C ILE A 9 21.97 8.95 -34.32
N TYR A 10 21.47 9.82 -35.20
CA TYR A 10 20.62 10.94 -34.79
C TYR A 10 19.30 10.48 -34.13
N ALA A 11 18.64 9.46 -34.69
CA ALA A 11 17.42 8.90 -34.12
C ALA A 11 17.69 8.31 -32.71
N ALA A 12 18.77 7.57 -32.54
CA ALA A 12 19.18 7.03 -31.26
C ALA A 12 19.48 8.14 -30.23
N ALA A 13 20.21 9.20 -30.64
CA ALA A 13 20.50 10.33 -29.77
C ALA A 13 19.24 11.07 -29.34
N VAL A 14 18.26 11.25 -30.22
CA VAL A 14 16.96 11.86 -29.88
C VAL A 14 16.19 10.99 -28.88
N VAL A 15 16.14 9.67 -29.07
CA VAL A 15 15.47 8.74 -28.14
C VAL A 15 16.13 8.78 -26.76
N ILE A 16 17.46 8.76 -26.71
CA ILE A 16 18.20 8.86 -25.45
C ILE A 16 17.92 10.19 -24.74
N ALA A 17 17.91 11.31 -25.47
CA ALA A 17 17.60 12.62 -24.90
C ALA A 17 16.17 12.68 -24.35
N LEU A 18 15.18 12.11 -25.04
CA LEU A 18 13.80 12.03 -24.56
C LEU A 18 13.70 11.16 -23.31
N LEU A 19 14.35 10.01 -23.27
CA LEU A 19 14.38 9.15 -22.06
C LEU A 19 15.02 9.87 -20.89
N ALA A 20 16.16 10.54 -21.10
CA ALA A 20 16.82 11.32 -20.06
C ALA A 20 15.92 12.45 -19.54
N THR A 21 15.17 13.13 -20.42
CA THR A 21 14.20 14.16 -20.01
C THR A 21 13.08 13.57 -19.16
N VAL A 22 12.50 12.44 -19.56
CA VAL A 22 11.46 11.76 -18.78
C VAL A 22 11.99 11.35 -17.40
N VAL A 23 13.19 10.76 -17.35
CA VAL A 23 13.84 10.40 -16.08
C VAL A 23 14.05 11.64 -15.19
N CYS A 24 14.55 12.74 -15.74
CA CYS A 24 14.70 14.01 -15.01
C CYS A 24 13.36 14.52 -14.48
N LEU A 25 12.30 14.49 -15.27
CA LEU A 25 10.95 14.91 -14.85
C LEU A 25 10.39 14.01 -13.75
N CYS A 26 10.67 12.70 -13.77
CA CYS A 26 10.32 11.78 -12.69
C CYS A 26 11.13 12.06 -11.41
N LEU A 27 12.44 12.31 -11.54
CA LEU A 27 13.32 12.60 -10.39
C LEU A 27 13.02 13.94 -9.73
N THR A 28 12.61 14.94 -10.51
CA THR A 28 12.22 16.27 -10.01
C THR A 28 10.78 16.31 -9.48
N GLY A 29 10.00 15.22 -9.65
CA GLY A 29 8.62 15.11 -9.16
C GLY A 29 7.58 15.79 -10.07
N TYR A 30 7.96 16.27 -11.26
CA TYR A 30 7.01 16.76 -12.25
C TYR A 30 6.11 15.64 -12.78
N ILE A 31 6.67 14.46 -12.98
CA ILE A 31 5.90 13.24 -13.31
C ILE A 31 5.84 12.37 -12.06
N ARG A 32 4.64 12.13 -11.56
CA ARG A 32 4.39 11.27 -10.39
C ARG A 32 4.19 9.84 -10.86
N VAL A 33 5.13 8.96 -10.55
CA VAL A 33 5.03 7.53 -10.87
C VAL A 33 4.72 6.79 -9.57
N TYR A 34 3.44 6.52 -9.35
CA TYR A 34 2.98 5.72 -8.21
C TYR A 34 3.38 4.24 -8.41
N GLY A 35 3.60 3.52 -7.32
CA GLY A 35 4.00 2.11 -7.35
C GLY A 35 5.50 1.85 -7.54
N ILE A 36 6.32 2.88 -7.81
CA ILE A 36 7.78 2.76 -7.83
C ILE A 36 8.38 3.25 -6.52
N ARG A 37 7.96 4.42 -6.05
CA ARG A 37 8.38 5.00 -4.77
C ARG A 37 7.17 5.20 -3.87
N SER A 38 7.41 5.29 -2.57
CA SER A 38 6.36 5.66 -1.61
C SER A 38 5.70 6.97 -2.03
N GLY A 39 4.38 6.95 -2.14
CA GLY A 39 3.54 8.09 -2.48
C GLY A 39 3.65 9.25 -1.48
N TYR A 40 4.16 9.00 -0.26
CA TYR A 40 4.43 10.06 0.71
C TYR A 40 5.29 11.19 0.15
N ALA A 41 6.21 10.89 -0.76
CA ALA A 41 7.08 11.88 -1.41
C ALA A 41 6.27 12.90 -2.25
N TYR A 42 5.10 12.50 -2.74
CA TYR A 42 4.24 13.30 -3.61
C TYR A 42 3.13 14.06 -2.88
N LEU A 43 2.99 13.84 -1.57
CA LEU A 43 2.03 14.56 -0.74
C LEU A 43 2.50 16.00 -0.49
N SER A 44 1.57 16.94 -0.47
CA SER A 44 1.80 18.33 -0.03
C SER A 44 2.18 18.38 1.46
N HIS A 45 2.65 19.53 1.92
CA HIS A 45 2.97 19.71 3.34
C HIS A 45 1.74 19.48 4.24
N GLU A 46 0.58 19.97 3.84
CA GLU A 46 -0.68 19.80 4.58
C GLU A 46 -1.14 18.34 4.61
N GLU A 47 -1.01 17.62 3.48
CA GLU A 47 -1.34 16.20 3.41
C GLU A 47 -0.40 15.37 4.28
N ARG A 48 0.91 15.68 4.28
CA ARG A 48 1.89 15.00 5.15
C ARG A 48 1.59 15.20 6.64
N ALA A 49 1.12 16.38 7.04
CA ALA A 49 0.71 16.65 8.42
C ALA A 49 -0.47 15.76 8.89
N ARG A 50 -1.20 15.17 7.95
CA ARG A 50 -2.30 14.21 8.22
C ARG A 50 -1.85 12.76 8.26
N ILE A 51 -0.56 12.46 8.09
CA ILE A 51 -0.01 11.11 8.19
C ILE A 51 0.59 10.92 9.58
N VAL A 52 0.16 9.88 10.27
CA VAL A 52 0.61 9.52 11.61
C VAL A 52 1.34 8.20 11.55
N PHE A 53 2.62 8.19 11.89
CA PHE A 53 3.42 6.97 11.98
C PHE A 53 3.33 6.41 13.40
N SER A 54 2.98 5.13 13.54
CA SER A 54 2.86 4.46 14.86
C SER A 54 4.20 4.30 15.56
N ARG A 55 5.28 4.08 14.81
CA ARG A 55 6.68 3.94 15.28
C ARG A 55 6.80 2.93 16.43
N ASN A 56 6.18 1.76 16.29
CA ASN A 56 6.15 0.68 17.30
C ASN A 56 5.50 1.10 18.64
N LYS A 57 4.58 2.07 18.61
CA LYS A 57 3.88 2.57 19.82
C LYS A 57 2.39 2.22 19.84
N LEU A 58 1.96 1.31 18.98
CA LEU A 58 0.56 0.90 18.86
C LEU A 58 0.18 -0.03 20.03
N ARG A 59 -0.46 0.52 21.04
CA ARG A 59 -0.96 -0.25 22.20
C ARG A 59 -2.37 -0.79 22.00
N ASN A 60 -3.20 -0.02 21.32
CA ASN A 60 -4.60 -0.37 21.02
C ASN A 60 -4.91 0.11 19.61
N LEU A 61 -5.03 -0.84 18.69
CA LEU A 61 -5.27 -0.56 17.27
C LEU A 61 -6.58 0.20 17.06
N ASP A 62 -7.68 -0.31 17.60
CA ASP A 62 -9.01 0.22 17.28
C ASP A 62 -9.22 1.62 17.86
N ALA A 63 -8.82 1.83 19.11
CA ALA A 63 -8.89 3.15 19.73
C ALA A 63 -8.02 4.17 19.00
N THR A 64 -6.82 3.76 18.58
CA THR A 64 -5.89 4.61 17.82
C THR A 64 -6.44 4.89 16.44
N LEU A 65 -6.88 3.86 15.72
CA LEU A 65 -7.43 3.99 14.37
C LEU A 65 -8.69 4.87 14.36
N SER A 66 -9.61 4.64 15.31
CA SER A 66 -10.83 5.45 15.46
C SER A 66 -10.53 6.92 15.76
N ARG A 67 -9.53 7.20 16.60
CA ARG A 67 -9.09 8.57 16.90
C ARG A 67 -8.50 9.23 15.67
N VAL A 68 -7.53 8.57 15.01
CA VAL A 68 -6.82 9.08 13.84
C VAL A 68 -7.81 9.32 12.68
N HIS A 69 -8.78 8.41 12.51
CA HIS A 69 -9.83 8.56 11.52
C HIS A 69 -10.74 9.77 11.79
N ARG A 70 -11.19 9.99 13.05
CA ARG A 70 -11.97 11.18 13.42
C ARG A 70 -11.21 12.49 13.16
N GLU A 71 -9.89 12.47 13.32
CA GLU A 71 -9.02 13.61 12.99
C GLU A 71 -8.76 13.75 11.48
N LYS A 72 -9.38 12.92 10.63
CA LYS A 72 -9.17 12.86 9.18
C LYS A 72 -7.69 12.64 8.83
N LYS A 73 -7.03 11.76 9.56
CA LYS A 73 -5.63 11.36 9.38
C LYS A 73 -5.56 9.89 8.99
N ILE A 74 -4.40 9.47 8.48
CA ILE A 74 -4.09 8.08 8.14
C ILE A 74 -3.04 7.57 9.11
N LEU A 75 -3.26 6.39 9.66
CA LEU A 75 -2.32 5.71 10.54
C LEU A 75 -1.42 4.78 9.73
N CYS A 76 -0.11 5.05 9.73
CA CYS A 76 0.89 4.18 9.15
C CYS A 76 1.44 3.22 10.21
N VAL A 77 1.45 1.93 9.88
CA VAL A 77 1.88 0.83 10.75
C VAL A 77 2.87 -0.08 10.01
N ASN A 78 3.74 -0.77 10.73
CA ASN A 78 4.50 -1.87 10.15
C ASN A 78 3.75 -3.20 10.31
N GLY A 79 4.17 -4.22 9.56
CA GLY A 79 3.48 -5.51 9.52
C GLY A 79 3.51 -6.24 10.86
N ALA A 80 4.65 -6.24 11.55
CA ALA A 80 4.81 -6.89 12.85
C ALA A 80 3.91 -6.24 13.93
N GLU A 81 3.82 -4.90 13.92
CA GLU A 81 2.96 -4.16 14.84
C GLU A 81 1.47 -4.41 14.58
N LEU A 82 1.07 -4.45 13.31
CA LEU A 82 -0.30 -4.81 12.92
C LEU A 82 -0.63 -6.24 13.34
N ARG A 83 0.23 -7.20 13.03
CA ARG A 83 0.09 -8.60 13.44
C ARG A 83 -0.06 -8.73 14.96
N ALA A 84 0.79 -8.07 15.73
CA ALA A 84 0.72 -8.08 17.19
C ALA A 84 -0.60 -7.49 17.71
N ALA A 85 -1.09 -6.41 17.11
CA ALA A 85 -2.36 -5.79 17.47
C ALA A 85 -3.56 -6.69 17.15
N LEU A 86 -3.49 -7.47 16.07
CA LEU A 86 -4.53 -8.42 15.67
C LEU A 86 -4.52 -9.71 16.50
N ALA A 87 -3.45 -9.98 17.28
CA ALA A 87 -3.34 -11.18 18.10
C ALA A 87 -4.46 -11.32 19.16
N SER A 88 -5.02 -10.20 19.62
CA SER A 88 -6.14 -10.17 20.57
C SER A 88 -7.53 -10.29 19.93
N LYS A 89 -7.62 -10.27 18.59
CA LYS A 89 -8.89 -10.30 17.87
C LYS A 89 -9.40 -11.73 17.70
N PRO A 90 -10.70 -11.99 17.95
CA PRO A 90 -11.28 -13.30 17.67
C PRO A 90 -11.14 -13.67 16.19
N LYS A 91 -11.47 -12.72 15.28
CA LYS A 91 -11.35 -12.90 13.84
C LYS A 91 -11.17 -11.53 13.16
N ALA A 92 -10.20 -11.41 12.28
CA ALA A 92 -9.90 -10.18 11.56
C ALA A 92 -9.55 -10.47 10.10
N LEU A 93 -10.02 -9.61 9.19
CA LEU A 93 -9.71 -9.67 7.77
C LEU A 93 -8.91 -8.43 7.38
N VAL A 94 -7.65 -8.61 7.04
CA VAL A 94 -6.79 -7.54 6.51
C VAL A 94 -6.90 -7.52 5.00
N TYR A 95 -7.25 -6.39 4.43
CA TYR A 95 -7.26 -6.17 2.99
C TYR A 95 -6.17 -5.19 2.58
N LEU A 96 -5.20 -5.67 1.81
CA LEU A 96 -4.14 -4.87 1.20
C LEU A 96 -4.64 -4.33 -0.14
N PHE A 97 -4.72 -3.02 -0.30
CA PHE A 97 -5.29 -2.42 -1.50
C PHE A 97 -4.49 -1.22 -2.01
N THR A 98 -4.57 -0.99 -3.32
CA THR A 98 -4.04 0.22 -3.97
C THR A 98 -5.17 1.19 -4.23
N ASP A 99 -5.06 2.43 -3.73
CA ASP A 99 -6.05 3.46 -4.01
C ASP A 99 -6.05 3.83 -5.50
N GLY A 100 -7.26 4.00 -6.07
CA GLY A 100 -7.42 4.28 -7.50
C GLY A 100 -7.20 3.08 -8.42
N CYS A 101 -7.04 1.88 -7.90
CA CYS A 101 -6.98 0.66 -8.71
C CYS A 101 -8.34 0.42 -9.40
N THR A 102 -8.30 0.23 -10.74
CA THR A 102 -9.49 0.00 -11.59
C THR A 102 -9.53 -1.40 -12.18
N SER A 103 -8.57 -2.27 -11.83
CA SER A 103 -8.54 -3.65 -12.32
C SER A 103 -9.65 -4.49 -11.69
N SER A 104 -10.05 -5.56 -12.36
CA SER A 104 -11.03 -6.53 -11.84
C SER A 104 -10.60 -7.23 -10.54
N GLY A 105 -9.32 -7.14 -10.19
CA GLY A 105 -8.78 -7.64 -8.93
C GLY A 105 -8.89 -6.66 -7.76
N CYS A 106 -9.42 -5.46 -7.97
CA CYS A 106 -9.54 -4.44 -6.92
C CYS A 106 -11.01 -4.29 -6.54
N LEU A 107 -11.40 -4.87 -5.40
CA LEU A 107 -12.76 -4.76 -4.91
C LEU A 107 -12.96 -3.48 -4.08
N PRO A 108 -14.16 -2.87 -4.14
CA PRO A 108 -14.54 -1.77 -3.26
C PRO A 108 -14.42 -2.15 -1.78
N LEU A 109 -14.01 -1.21 -0.92
CA LEU A 109 -13.89 -1.45 0.52
C LEU A 109 -15.23 -1.90 1.13
N SER A 110 -16.36 -1.38 0.64
CA SER A 110 -17.71 -1.80 1.05
C SER A 110 -17.97 -3.28 0.77
N THR A 111 -17.53 -3.80 -0.38
CA THR A 111 -17.65 -5.22 -0.72
C THR A 111 -16.84 -6.09 0.23
N ILE A 112 -15.60 -5.68 0.51
CA ILE A 112 -14.73 -6.39 1.46
C ILE A 112 -15.33 -6.32 2.88
N GLY A 113 -15.87 -5.17 3.29
CA GLY A 113 -16.55 -5.02 4.57
C GLY A 113 -17.75 -5.94 4.71
N ALA A 114 -18.60 -6.00 3.68
CA ALA A 114 -19.75 -6.90 3.66
C ALA A 114 -19.32 -8.39 3.77
N TYR A 115 -18.27 -8.76 3.06
CA TYR A 115 -17.72 -10.12 3.17
C TYR A 115 -17.16 -10.40 4.57
N ALA A 116 -16.37 -9.48 5.13
CA ALA A 116 -15.83 -9.62 6.48
C ALA A 116 -16.95 -9.84 7.50
N HIS A 117 -18.02 -9.03 7.45
CA HIS A 117 -19.18 -9.20 8.32
C HIS A 117 -19.87 -10.56 8.11
N LYS A 118 -20.03 -11.01 6.87
CA LYS A 118 -20.61 -12.33 6.57
C LYS A 118 -19.86 -13.47 7.23
N ILE A 119 -18.53 -13.39 7.31
CA ILE A 119 -17.70 -14.42 7.93
C ILE A 119 -17.42 -14.16 9.42
N GLY A 120 -18.02 -13.13 10.02
CA GLY A 120 -17.83 -12.75 11.42
C GLY A 120 -16.44 -12.17 11.71
N ALA A 121 -15.77 -11.58 10.72
CA ALA A 121 -14.46 -10.96 10.87
C ALA A 121 -14.57 -9.43 10.94
N GLU A 122 -13.67 -8.79 11.69
CA GLU A 122 -13.49 -7.34 11.70
C GLU A 122 -12.59 -6.93 10.52
N PRO A 123 -13.02 -5.99 9.63
CA PRO A 123 -12.24 -5.59 8.48
C PRO A 123 -11.19 -4.54 8.85
N TYR A 124 -9.97 -4.71 8.34
CA TYR A 124 -8.86 -3.76 8.39
C TYR A 124 -8.36 -3.46 6.99
N TYR A 125 -8.44 -2.21 6.57
CA TYR A 125 -8.05 -1.76 5.23
C TYR A 125 -6.67 -1.15 5.28
N VAL A 126 -5.71 -1.75 4.59
CA VAL A 126 -4.32 -1.29 4.52
C VAL A 126 -4.01 -0.84 3.10
N ALA A 127 -3.88 0.45 2.91
CA ALA A 127 -3.39 1.00 1.65
C ALA A 127 -1.89 0.70 1.51
N VAL A 128 -1.51 0.05 0.41
CA VAL A 128 -0.11 -0.32 0.16
C VAL A 128 0.74 0.88 -0.22
N ASP A 129 0.12 2.00 -0.61
CA ASP A 129 0.81 3.25 -0.88
C ASP A 129 -0.01 4.46 -0.43
N LEU A 130 0.65 5.57 -0.15
CA LEU A 130 0.01 6.82 0.27
C LEU A 130 -0.33 7.67 -0.95
N THR A 131 -1.62 7.95 -1.13
CA THR A 131 -2.12 8.85 -2.17
C THR A 131 -2.98 9.96 -1.57
N PRO A 132 -3.12 11.13 -2.23
CA PRO A 132 -4.05 12.17 -1.78
C PRO A 132 -5.51 11.68 -1.69
N GLY A 133 -5.87 10.67 -2.50
CA GLY A 133 -7.20 10.06 -2.52
C GLY A 133 -7.58 9.43 -1.19
N LEU A 134 -6.64 8.78 -0.51
CA LEU A 134 -6.86 8.14 0.79
C LEU A 134 -7.35 9.11 1.86
N LEU A 135 -6.89 10.36 1.82
CA LEU A 135 -7.27 11.40 2.80
C LEU A 135 -8.72 11.87 2.65
N ARG A 136 -9.42 11.43 1.61
CA ARG A 136 -10.83 11.74 1.32
C ARG A 136 -11.77 10.56 1.61
N ARG A 137 -11.20 9.40 1.98
CA ARG A 137 -11.98 8.19 2.28
C ARG A 137 -12.76 8.36 3.58
N THR A 138 -13.92 7.71 3.62
CA THR A 138 -14.81 7.71 4.78
C THR A 138 -14.60 6.52 5.71
N GLU A 139 -13.89 5.51 5.22
CA GLU A 139 -13.52 4.34 6.00
C GLU A 139 -12.24 4.59 6.81
N PRO A 140 -12.10 3.98 8.00
CA PRO A 140 -10.84 4.02 8.74
C PRO A 140 -9.77 3.20 7.99
N ILE A 141 -8.74 3.91 7.52
CA ILE A 141 -7.68 3.32 6.69
C ILE A 141 -6.35 3.35 7.42
N LEU A 142 -5.65 2.23 7.34
CA LEU A 142 -4.24 2.08 7.65
C LEU A 142 -3.40 2.26 6.38
N SER A 143 -2.11 2.56 6.53
CA SER A 143 -1.15 2.47 5.44
C SER A 143 0.17 1.87 5.95
N ILE A 144 1.04 1.49 5.02
CA ILE A 144 2.34 0.92 5.37
C ILE A 144 3.29 2.02 5.84
N ASP A 145 3.94 1.81 6.99
CA ASP A 145 5.04 2.66 7.46
C ASP A 145 6.33 2.30 6.71
N TYR A 146 6.51 2.87 5.52
CA TYR A 146 7.71 2.66 4.71
C TYR A 146 9.01 3.13 5.44
N THR A 147 8.90 4.06 6.41
CA THR A 147 10.07 4.57 7.14
C THR A 147 10.66 3.53 8.08
N HIS A 148 9.81 2.60 8.57
CA HIS A 148 10.24 1.46 9.37
C HIS A 148 11.18 0.55 8.60
N TYR A 149 10.92 0.35 7.31
CA TYR A 149 11.70 -0.55 6.44
C TYR A 149 12.96 0.10 5.84
N GLY A 150 13.22 1.38 6.13
CA GLY A 150 14.42 2.08 5.68
C GLY A 150 14.53 2.27 4.17
N THR A 151 13.47 1.98 3.41
CA THR A 151 13.44 2.08 1.95
C THR A 151 12.23 2.89 1.47
N LYS A 152 12.43 3.60 0.36
CA LYS A 152 11.38 4.34 -0.34
C LYS A 152 10.84 3.59 -1.56
N TRP A 153 11.44 2.44 -1.89
CA TRP A 153 11.03 1.63 -3.04
C TRP A 153 9.82 0.79 -2.67
N HIS A 154 8.74 0.95 -3.46
CA HIS A 154 7.43 0.35 -3.17
C HIS A 154 7.51 -1.16 -2.95
N ASN A 155 8.08 -1.91 -3.89
CA ASN A 155 8.15 -3.36 -3.78
C ASN A 155 8.92 -3.81 -2.53
N SER A 156 10.04 -3.14 -2.21
CA SER A 156 10.87 -3.52 -1.08
C SER A 156 10.17 -3.33 0.27
N PHE A 157 9.48 -2.21 0.50
CA PHE A 157 8.76 -2.02 1.76
C PHE A 157 7.46 -2.83 1.80
N TYR A 158 6.81 -3.06 0.67
CA TYR A 158 5.62 -3.91 0.59
C TYR A 158 5.95 -5.37 0.93
N GLU A 159 6.99 -5.94 0.30
CA GLU A 159 7.44 -7.31 0.58
C GLU A 159 7.82 -7.48 2.05
N ALA A 160 8.61 -6.54 2.61
CA ALA A 160 8.99 -6.56 4.01
C ALA A 160 7.77 -6.42 4.96
N PHE A 161 6.80 -5.57 4.61
CA PHE A 161 5.55 -5.46 5.37
C PHE A 161 4.77 -6.77 5.36
N VAL A 162 4.65 -7.40 4.21
CA VAL A 162 3.94 -8.68 4.07
C VAL A 162 4.65 -9.78 4.87
N GLU A 163 5.97 -9.86 4.81
CA GLU A 163 6.77 -10.79 5.60
C GLU A 163 6.56 -10.59 7.11
N ASP A 164 6.62 -9.35 7.59
CA ASP A 164 6.35 -9.01 8.98
C ASP A 164 4.91 -9.36 9.41
N LEU A 165 3.93 -9.06 8.54
CA LEU A 165 2.52 -9.32 8.81
C LEU A 165 2.22 -10.82 8.87
N THR A 166 2.79 -11.61 7.95
CA THR A 166 2.52 -13.05 7.84
C THR A 166 3.47 -13.90 8.67
N GLY A 167 4.67 -13.41 8.94
CA GLY A 167 5.73 -14.13 9.64
C GLY A 167 6.46 -15.13 8.74
N HIS A 168 6.25 -15.08 7.45
CA HIS A 168 6.88 -15.95 6.46
C HIS A 168 7.24 -15.15 5.21
N THR A 169 8.38 -15.47 4.59
CA THR A 169 8.64 -15.11 3.20
C THR A 169 7.61 -15.85 2.35
N THR A 170 6.66 -15.11 1.81
CA THR A 170 5.61 -15.74 1.00
C THR A 170 6.13 -15.97 -0.40
N ASP A 171 6.28 -17.23 -0.80
CA ASP A 171 6.46 -17.60 -2.22
C ASP A 171 5.23 -17.24 -3.07
N GLU A 172 4.07 -17.06 -2.44
CA GLU A 172 2.83 -16.55 -3.04
C GLU A 172 2.79 -15.03 -2.98
N LYS A 173 3.50 -14.39 -3.90
CA LYS A 173 3.66 -12.92 -3.98
C LYS A 173 2.39 -12.11 -4.26
N TYR A 174 1.20 -12.70 -4.37
CA TYR A 174 0.03 -12.01 -4.93
C TYR A 174 -1.29 -12.22 -4.18
N PHE A 175 -1.26 -12.35 -2.85
CA PHE A 175 -2.49 -12.25 -2.08
C PHE A 175 -2.81 -10.77 -1.76
N SER A 176 -4.10 -10.47 -1.64
CA SER A 176 -4.58 -9.16 -1.20
C SER A 176 -5.34 -9.20 0.12
N LEU A 177 -5.63 -10.40 0.60
CA LEU A 177 -6.43 -10.63 1.80
C LEU A 177 -5.71 -11.62 2.73
N VAL A 178 -5.69 -11.28 4.02
CA VAL A 178 -5.15 -12.12 5.09
C VAL A 178 -6.21 -12.29 6.16
N LEU A 179 -6.61 -13.52 6.41
CA LEU A 179 -7.58 -13.86 7.45
C LEU A 179 -6.86 -14.33 8.71
N PHE A 180 -7.14 -13.65 9.81
CA PHE A 180 -6.67 -14.00 11.14
C PHE A 180 -7.80 -14.58 11.98
N GLU A 181 -7.53 -15.65 12.73
CA GLU A 181 -8.37 -16.17 13.79
C GLU A 181 -7.54 -16.38 15.05
N LYS A 182 -7.96 -15.78 16.17
CA LYS A 182 -7.27 -15.87 17.46
C LYS A 182 -5.77 -15.58 17.35
N GLY A 183 -5.42 -14.53 16.58
CA GLY A 183 -4.04 -14.11 16.36
C GLY A 183 -3.19 -14.97 15.42
N ARG A 184 -3.77 -15.98 14.78
CA ARG A 184 -3.09 -16.83 13.81
C ARG A 184 -3.64 -16.58 12.43
N ILE A 185 -2.77 -16.63 11.42
CA ILE A 185 -3.22 -16.60 10.03
C ILE A 185 -3.81 -17.98 9.71
N VAL A 186 -5.04 -17.96 9.22
CA VAL A 186 -5.75 -19.18 8.79
C VAL A 186 -5.89 -19.26 7.29
N ASN A 187 -5.83 -18.14 6.59
CA ASN A 187 -5.85 -18.12 5.13
C ASN A 187 -5.25 -16.82 4.56
N THR A 188 -4.65 -16.93 3.38
CA THR A 188 -4.29 -15.81 2.51
C THR A 188 -4.89 -16.07 1.14
N PHE A 189 -5.56 -15.08 0.55
CA PHE A 189 -6.26 -15.26 -0.71
C PHE A 189 -6.35 -13.98 -1.53
N THR A 190 -6.68 -14.12 -2.78
CA THR A 190 -6.89 -13.01 -3.71
C THR A 190 -8.34 -12.56 -3.69
N THR A 191 -8.60 -11.32 -4.12
CA THR A 191 -9.97 -10.84 -4.30
C THR A 191 -10.76 -11.64 -5.35
N LYS A 192 -10.09 -12.31 -6.29
CA LYS A 192 -10.76 -13.16 -7.30
C LYS A 192 -11.41 -14.39 -6.66
N GLU A 193 -10.80 -14.94 -5.60
CA GLU A 193 -11.34 -16.09 -4.86
C GLU A 193 -12.58 -15.74 -4.04
N LEU A 194 -12.79 -14.43 -3.72
CA LEU A 194 -14.03 -13.98 -3.09
C LEU A 194 -15.24 -13.96 -4.03
N LEU A 195 -15.02 -13.93 -5.34
CA LEU A 195 -16.06 -13.78 -6.35
C LEU A 195 -16.52 -15.14 -6.89
N GLN A 196 -15.94 -16.22 -6.43
CA GLN A 196 -16.30 -17.61 -6.75
C GLN A 196 -17.23 -18.16 -5.68
#